data_f0a4788dfe96b00946cd64a74f27cacf
#
_entry.id   f0a4788dfe96b00946cd64a74f27cacf
#
_cell.length_a   1.000
_cell.length_b   1.000
_cell.length_c   1.000
_cell.angle_alpha   90.00
_cell.angle_beta   90.00
_cell.angle_gamma   90.00
#
_symmetry.space_group_name_H-M   'P 1'
#
loop_
_entity.id
_entity.type
_entity.pdbx_description
1 polymer ?
#
loop_
_entity_poly.entity_id
_entity_poly.type
_entity_poly.pdbx_seq_one_letter_code
_entity_poly.pdbx_strand_id
1 'polypeptide(L)'
;MSLITELAQAARKASRKLATLGTDSKNQVLSAMSDALRANQESILAANARDLQAARANSLSEAMLDRLALTPARINAMADGIDTIVSLADPVGQRRELGTRPNGIKVSKLRVPLGVVCMIYEARPNVTADAGALCFKSGNAVILRGGKEALDSSMAIADVLQQVLRLFNLPEALITVVPDPDRALMLELLQQRDDIDLVIPRGGEGLINFVTDNSKIPVIQHFKGVCHLYVDRSADVEKALNLLLNGKTQRTGVCNALEGLLVHKDIAPVWLPIAAQALADKGVKINCDAASAAYFEQATVLAEHQFGEEYLRLEIAIRQVDCLDRAMDHIARFGSHHTEVICTEDLQAAVRFQQGVDAAVVMANASSRFSDGSELGLGAEIGIATTKLHAYGPMGLDALTTEKYLVNGAGQVRA
;
A
#
# COMPACT_ATOMS: atom_id res chain seq x y z
N MET A 1 -8.89 -5.46 -33.29
CA MET A 1 -8.98 -5.03 -31.88
C MET A 1 -7.55 -4.86 -31.40
N SER A 2 -7.25 -3.92 -30.53
CA SER A 2 -5.88 -3.79 -30.03
C SER A 2 -5.58 -4.86 -28.97
N LEU A 3 -4.31 -5.17 -28.74
CA LEU A 3 -3.86 -6.09 -27.69
C LEU A 3 -4.48 -5.74 -26.32
N ILE A 4 -4.44 -4.48 -25.94
CA ILE A 4 -4.95 -4.01 -24.64
C ILE A 4 -6.45 -4.21 -24.50
N THR A 5 -7.22 -3.91 -25.54
CA THR A 5 -8.66 -4.14 -25.55
C THR A 5 -8.99 -5.62 -25.42
N GLU A 6 -8.26 -6.51 -26.11
CA GLU A 6 -8.45 -7.96 -26.01
C GLU A 6 -8.15 -8.47 -24.60
N LEU A 7 -7.04 -8.03 -23.99
CA LEU A 7 -6.69 -8.40 -22.62
C LEU A 7 -7.73 -7.92 -21.59
N ALA A 8 -8.19 -6.67 -21.71
CA ALA A 8 -9.18 -6.09 -20.80
C ALA A 8 -10.52 -6.83 -20.88
N GLN A 9 -11.02 -7.11 -22.09
CA GLN A 9 -12.26 -7.87 -22.31
C GLN A 9 -12.15 -9.32 -21.83
N ALA A 10 -11.00 -9.97 -22.04
CA ALA A 10 -10.77 -11.31 -21.54
C ALA A 10 -10.77 -11.34 -20.01
N ALA A 11 -10.11 -10.38 -19.34
CA ALA A 11 -10.13 -10.23 -17.89
C ALA A 11 -11.54 -9.95 -17.36
N ARG A 12 -12.31 -9.07 -18.00
CA ARG A 12 -13.71 -8.78 -17.67
C ARG A 12 -14.60 -10.03 -17.77
N LYS A 13 -14.44 -10.83 -18.80
CA LYS A 13 -15.16 -12.10 -18.95
C LYS A 13 -14.75 -13.10 -17.86
N ALA A 14 -13.47 -13.21 -17.57
CA ALA A 14 -12.92 -14.11 -16.56
C ALA A 14 -13.38 -13.73 -15.13
N SER A 15 -13.41 -12.43 -14.80
CA SER A 15 -13.81 -11.94 -13.48
C SER A 15 -15.22 -12.38 -13.07
N ARG A 16 -16.15 -12.46 -14.04
CA ARG A 16 -17.53 -12.93 -13.80
C ARG A 16 -17.58 -14.39 -13.31
N LYS A 17 -16.67 -15.23 -13.80
CA LYS A 17 -16.56 -16.64 -13.35
C LYS A 17 -15.99 -16.72 -11.95
N LEU A 18 -14.97 -15.92 -11.66
CA LEU A 18 -14.30 -15.90 -10.34
C LEU A 18 -15.22 -15.34 -9.24
N ALA A 19 -16.04 -14.32 -9.56
CA ALA A 19 -16.96 -13.69 -8.61
C ALA A 19 -17.95 -14.65 -7.93
N THR A 20 -18.16 -15.83 -8.51
CA THR A 20 -19.07 -16.86 -7.98
C THR A 20 -18.33 -18.09 -7.43
N LEU A 21 -17.00 -18.09 -7.45
CA LEU A 21 -16.20 -19.19 -6.93
C LEU A 21 -16.20 -19.18 -5.40
N GLY A 22 -16.47 -20.33 -4.79
CA GLY A 22 -16.50 -20.47 -3.33
C GLY A 22 -15.10 -20.39 -2.71
N THR A 23 -15.07 -20.04 -1.42
CA THR A 23 -13.84 -19.83 -0.64
C THR A 23 -12.90 -21.04 -0.68
N ASP A 24 -13.43 -22.26 -0.49
CA ASP A 24 -12.61 -23.48 -0.49
C ASP A 24 -11.93 -23.71 -1.83
N SER A 25 -12.64 -23.49 -2.94
CA SER A 25 -12.07 -23.60 -4.27
C SER A 25 -10.99 -22.55 -4.51
N LYS A 26 -11.20 -21.29 -4.06
CA LYS A 26 -10.18 -20.24 -4.13
C LYS A 26 -8.93 -20.63 -3.33
N ASN A 27 -9.13 -21.15 -2.12
CA ASN A 27 -8.03 -21.58 -1.26
C ASN A 27 -7.22 -22.72 -1.88
N GLN A 28 -7.88 -23.73 -2.48
CA GLN A 28 -7.20 -24.83 -3.17
C GLN A 28 -6.33 -24.31 -4.33
N VAL A 29 -6.86 -23.38 -5.13
CA VAL A 29 -6.10 -22.78 -6.24
C VAL A 29 -4.91 -21.97 -5.71
N LEU A 30 -5.09 -21.17 -4.67
CA LEU A 30 -4.02 -20.36 -4.08
C LEU A 30 -2.92 -21.25 -3.46
N SER A 31 -3.29 -22.31 -2.74
CA SER A 31 -2.30 -23.27 -2.21
C SER A 31 -1.50 -23.93 -3.34
N ALA A 32 -2.17 -24.33 -4.42
CA ALA A 32 -1.48 -24.86 -5.59
C ALA A 32 -0.57 -23.81 -6.28
N MET A 33 -0.94 -22.52 -6.27
CA MET A 33 -0.08 -21.43 -6.75
C MET A 33 1.18 -21.26 -5.90
N SER A 34 1.04 -21.32 -4.57
CA SER A 34 2.16 -21.28 -3.62
C SER A 34 3.13 -22.45 -3.88
N ASP A 35 2.63 -23.67 -3.98
CA ASP A 35 3.44 -24.85 -4.29
C ASP A 35 4.12 -24.76 -5.67
N ALA A 36 3.40 -24.26 -6.68
CA ALA A 36 3.94 -24.09 -8.02
C ALA A 36 5.08 -23.07 -8.07
N LEU A 37 5.02 -21.96 -7.32
CA LEU A 37 6.12 -20.99 -7.21
C LEU A 37 7.37 -21.65 -6.62
N ARG A 38 7.22 -22.44 -5.55
CA ARG A 38 8.34 -23.17 -4.95
C ARG A 38 8.95 -24.21 -5.93
N ALA A 39 8.10 -24.90 -6.70
CA ALA A 39 8.54 -25.92 -7.65
C ALA A 39 9.22 -25.33 -8.90
N ASN A 40 8.91 -24.10 -9.29
CA ASN A 40 9.42 -23.45 -10.51
C ASN A 40 10.50 -22.39 -10.25
N GLN A 41 11.21 -22.45 -9.13
CA GLN A 41 12.23 -21.44 -8.76
C GLN A 41 13.31 -21.26 -9.84
N GLU A 42 13.79 -22.35 -10.46
CA GLU A 42 14.85 -22.28 -11.47
C GLU A 42 14.43 -21.42 -12.69
N SER A 43 13.23 -21.63 -13.21
CA SER A 43 12.72 -20.88 -14.36
C SER A 43 12.52 -19.38 -14.03
N ILE A 44 12.00 -19.08 -12.85
CA ILE A 44 11.82 -17.69 -12.36
C ILE A 44 13.19 -17.01 -12.15
N LEU A 45 14.16 -17.69 -11.54
CA LEU A 45 15.50 -17.18 -11.35
C LEU A 45 16.24 -16.95 -12.67
N ALA A 46 16.07 -17.84 -13.65
CA ALA A 46 16.63 -17.67 -14.98
C ALA A 46 16.06 -16.44 -15.71
N ALA A 47 14.76 -16.20 -15.58
CA ALA A 47 14.12 -14.97 -16.09
C ALA A 47 14.64 -13.73 -15.37
N ASN A 48 14.74 -13.78 -14.06
CA ASN A 48 15.25 -12.66 -13.26
C ASN A 48 16.72 -12.34 -13.56
N ALA A 49 17.53 -13.35 -13.86
CA ALA A 49 18.93 -13.13 -14.27
C ALA A 49 19.03 -12.30 -15.57
N ARG A 50 18.10 -12.50 -16.54
CA ARG A 50 18.04 -11.69 -17.77
C ARG A 50 17.68 -10.24 -17.46
N ASP A 51 16.66 -10.01 -16.63
CA ASP A 51 16.25 -8.68 -16.19
C ASP A 51 17.42 -7.95 -15.48
N LEU A 52 18.11 -8.63 -14.55
CA LEU A 52 19.24 -8.07 -13.82
C LEU A 52 20.41 -7.73 -14.75
N GLN A 53 20.69 -8.58 -15.74
CA GLN A 53 21.73 -8.31 -16.74
C GLN A 53 21.40 -7.05 -17.55
N ALA A 54 20.16 -6.94 -18.04
CA ALA A 54 19.70 -5.78 -18.77
C ALA A 54 19.68 -4.51 -17.90
N ALA A 55 19.25 -4.62 -16.64
CA ALA A 55 19.22 -3.51 -15.69
C ALA A 55 20.63 -2.95 -15.40
N ARG A 56 21.63 -3.82 -15.21
CA ARG A 56 23.03 -3.42 -15.03
C ARG A 56 23.60 -2.74 -16.28
N ALA A 57 23.31 -3.28 -17.47
CA ALA A 57 23.73 -2.68 -18.73
C ALA A 57 23.12 -1.27 -18.94
N ASN A 58 21.93 -1.02 -18.39
CA ASN A 58 21.25 0.28 -18.41
C ASN A 58 21.58 1.17 -17.19
N SER A 59 22.59 0.81 -16.38
CA SER A 59 23.08 1.58 -15.23
C SER A 59 21.97 1.93 -14.20
N LEU A 60 21.05 1.00 -13.93
CA LEU A 60 20.09 1.16 -12.85
C LEU A 60 20.80 1.30 -11.50
N SER A 61 20.24 2.09 -10.58
CA SER A 61 20.81 2.28 -9.25
C SER A 61 20.82 0.96 -8.45
N GLU A 62 21.78 0.83 -7.51
CA GLU A 62 21.87 -0.34 -6.62
C GLU A 62 20.56 -0.60 -5.86
N ALA A 63 19.86 0.47 -5.46
CA ALA A 63 18.55 0.34 -4.79
C ALA A 63 17.48 -0.25 -5.72
N MET A 64 17.50 0.05 -7.01
CA MET A 64 16.60 -0.56 -7.99
C MET A 64 17.02 -2.00 -8.31
N LEU A 65 18.31 -2.28 -8.40
CA LEU A 65 18.82 -3.65 -8.60
C LEU A 65 18.45 -4.55 -7.43
N ASP A 66 18.57 -4.09 -6.19
CA ASP A 66 18.12 -4.87 -5.01
C ASP A 66 16.62 -5.15 -5.03
N ARG A 67 15.80 -4.16 -5.41
CA ARG A 67 14.33 -4.34 -5.54
C ARG A 67 13.96 -5.34 -6.65
N LEU A 68 14.71 -5.35 -7.74
CA LEU A 68 14.49 -6.22 -8.88
C LEU A 68 14.95 -7.65 -8.61
N ALA A 69 16.00 -7.84 -7.81
CA ALA A 69 16.64 -9.13 -7.60
C ALA A 69 15.69 -10.12 -6.90
N LEU A 70 15.56 -11.29 -7.47
CA LEU A 70 14.96 -12.46 -6.84
C LEU A 70 16.05 -13.43 -6.37
N THR A 71 15.79 -14.07 -5.25
CA THR A 71 16.58 -15.17 -4.69
C THR A 71 15.66 -16.32 -4.33
N PRO A 72 16.14 -17.53 -4.11
CA PRO A 72 15.30 -18.62 -3.62
C PRO A 72 14.52 -18.23 -2.35
N ALA A 73 15.15 -17.47 -1.44
CA ALA A 73 14.50 -16.99 -0.23
C ALA A 73 13.37 -15.99 -0.54
N ARG A 74 13.56 -15.07 -1.49
CA ARG A 74 12.52 -14.12 -1.90
C ARG A 74 11.36 -14.81 -2.64
N ILE A 75 11.62 -15.87 -3.43
CA ILE A 75 10.57 -16.66 -4.06
C ILE A 75 9.78 -17.44 -3.00
N ASN A 76 10.46 -18.06 -2.03
CA ASN A 76 9.79 -18.72 -0.92
C ASN A 76 8.92 -17.72 -0.12
N ALA A 77 9.42 -16.51 0.14
CA ALA A 77 8.63 -15.46 0.80
C ALA A 77 7.38 -15.04 0.01
N MET A 78 7.43 -15.01 -1.34
CA MET A 78 6.23 -14.82 -2.17
C MET A 78 5.22 -15.96 -1.97
N ALA A 79 5.69 -17.20 -1.95
CA ALA A 79 4.84 -18.38 -1.72
C ALA A 79 4.22 -18.35 -0.31
N ASP A 80 5.01 -18.04 0.71
CA ASP A 80 4.55 -17.87 2.11
C ASP A 80 3.51 -16.74 2.23
N GLY A 81 3.67 -15.66 1.45
CA GLY A 81 2.69 -14.61 1.32
C GLY A 81 1.35 -15.10 0.77
N ILE A 82 1.37 -15.97 -0.24
CA ILE A 82 0.15 -16.60 -0.75
C ILE A 82 -0.48 -17.54 0.30
N ASP A 83 0.31 -18.32 1.03
CA ASP A 83 -0.19 -19.18 2.11
C ASP A 83 -0.85 -18.34 3.23
N THR A 84 -0.30 -17.17 3.52
CA THR A 84 -0.93 -16.21 4.42
C THR A 84 -2.30 -15.76 3.88
N ILE A 85 -2.39 -15.40 2.59
CA ILE A 85 -3.65 -15.00 1.95
C ILE A 85 -4.69 -16.14 1.98
N VAL A 86 -4.26 -17.40 1.82
CA VAL A 86 -5.15 -18.57 1.97
C VAL A 86 -5.82 -18.58 3.34
N SER A 87 -5.08 -18.26 4.40
CA SER A 87 -5.57 -18.25 5.79
C SER A 87 -6.54 -17.12 6.12
N LEU A 88 -6.54 -16.04 5.31
CA LEU A 88 -7.41 -14.89 5.55
C LEU A 88 -8.87 -15.23 5.26
N ALA A 89 -9.78 -14.60 6.01
CA ALA A 89 -11.20 -14.68 5.76
C ALA A 89 -11.55 -14.12 4.37
N ASP A 90 -12.36 -14.86 3.61
CA ASP A 90 -12.86 -14.38 2.31
C ASP A 90 -13.94 -13.31 2.56
N PRO A 91 -13.76 -12.09 2.06
CA PRO A 91 -14.77 -11.06 2.22
C PRO A 91 -15.98 -11.26 1.29
N VAL A 92 -15.80 -11.97 0.16
CA VAL A 92 -16.85 -12.15 -0.86
C VAL A 92 -17.97 -13.04 -0.32
N GLY A 93 -19.20 -12.60 -0.48
CA GLY A 93 -20.37 -13.35 -0.03
C GLY A 93 -20.81 -13.00 1.40
N GLN A 94 -20.05 -12.21 2.15
CA GLN A 94 -20.49 -11.73 3.47
C GLN A 94 -21.76 -10.91 3.32
N ARG A 95 -22.73 -11.16 4.20
CA ARG A 95 -24.04 -10.54 4.15
C ARG A 95 -24.31 -9.76 5.43
N ARG A 96 -24.81 -8.53 5.26
CA ARG A 96 -25.25 -7.66 6.36
C ARG A 96 -26.73 -7.34 6.19
N GLU A 97 -27.55 -7.77 7.15
CA GLU A 97 -28.98 -7.50 7.15
C GLU A 97 -29.25 -6.04 7.53
N LEU A 98 -30.13 -5.39 6.77
CA LEU A 98 -30.60 -4.02 7.02
C LEU A 98 -32.06 -4.00 7.54
N GLY A 99 -32.67 -5.18 7.66
CA GLY A 99 -33.98 -5.38 8.24
C GLY A 99 -35.13 -5.32 7.24
N THR A 100 -36.36 -5.50 7.77
CA THR A 100 -37.61 -5.43 7.01
C THR A 100 -38.14 -4.00 7.00
N ARG A 101 -38.58 -3.53 5.84
CA ARG A 101 -39.15 -2.19 5.68
C ARG A 101 -40.63 -2.18 6.01
N PRO A 102 -41.25 -1.01 6.26
CA PRO A 102 -42.69 -0.92 6.58
C PRO A 102 -43.64 -1.56 5.54
N ASN A 103 -43.18 -1.59 4.26
CA ASN A 103 -43.95 -2.23 3.18
C ASN A 103 -43.67 -3.75 3.07
N GLY A 104 -42.91 -4.35 3.99
CA GLY A 104 -42.65 -5.78 4.05
C GLY A 104 -41.43 -6.27 3.24
N ILE A 105 -40.75 -5.43 2.43
CA ILE A 105 -39.54 -5.85 1.75
C ILE A 105 -38.39 -6.06 2.75
N LYS A 106 -37.59 -7.11 2.52
CA LYS A 106 -36.38 -7.41 3.29
C LYS A 106 -35.16 -6.92 2.53
N VAL A 107 -34.34 -6.13 3.18
CA VAL A 107 -33.15 -5.52 2.58
C VAL A 107 -31.90 -6.02 3.29
N SER A 108 -30.90 -6.42 2.52
CA SER A 108 -29.56 -6.75 2.99
C SER A 108 -28.50 -6.22 2.02
N LYS A 109 -27.27 -6.17 2.48
CA LYS A 109 -26.10 -5.92 1.63
C LYS A 109 -25.28 -7.20 1.50
N LEU A 110 -24.76 -7.44 0.31
CA LEU A 110 -23.86 -8.54 -0.02
C LEU A 110 -22.54 -7.97 -0.49
N ARG A 111 -21.43 -8.42 0.10
CA ARG A 111 -20.10 -8.06 -0.33
C ARG A 111 -19.72 -8.80 -1.61
N VAL A 112 -19.24 -8.06 -2.59
CA VAL A 112 -18.91 -8.55 -3.94
C VAL A 112 -17.56 -7.99 -4.40
N PRO A 113 -16.83 -8.68 -5.30
CA PRO A 113 -15.61 -8.13 -5.89
C PRO A 113 -15.86 -6.83 -6.65
N LEU A 114 -14.83 -6.02 -6.84
CA LEU A 114 -14.86 -4.85 -7.72
C LEU A 114 -15.03 -5.26 -9.20
N GLY A 115 -14.33 -6.32 -9.62
CA GLY A 115 -14.37 -6.86 -10.98
C GLY A 115 -12.98 -7.06 -11.59
N VAL A 116 -12.43 -6.06 -12.26
CA VAL A 116 -11.07 -6.08 -12.84
C VAL A 116 -10.24 -4.98 -12.23
N VAL A 117 -9.12 -5.35 -11.62
CA VAL A 117 -8.13 -4.43 -11.05
C VAL A 117 -6.94 -4.34 -12.01
N CYS A 118 -6.49 -3.14 -12.32
CA CYS A 118 -5.25 -2.91 -13.04
C CYS A 118 -4.19 -2.42 -12.06
N MET A 119 -3.04 -3.11 -12.00
CA MET A 119 -1.91 -2.70 -11.17
C MET A 119 -0.72 -2.30 -12.03
N ILE A 120 -0.22 -1.08 -11.82
CA ILE A 120 0.92 -0.53 -12.56
C ILE A 120 2.07 -0.33 -11.57
N TYR A 121 3.22 -1.01 -11.77
CA TYR A 121 4.30 -1.04 -10.80
C TYR A 121 5.69 -1.01 -11.45
N GLU A 122 6.71 -0.63 -10.66
CA GLU A 122 8.10 -0.49 -11.08
C GLU A 122 8.99 -1.48 -10.32
N ALA A 123 10.01 -2.06 -11.00
CA ALA A 123 11.13 -2.81 -10.44
C ALA A 123 10.81 -3.77 -9.26
N ARG A 124 9.62 -4.41 -9.26
CA ARG A 124 9.17 -5.26 -8.16
C ARG A 124 8.46 -6.52 -8.68
N PRO A 125 9.19 -7.54 -9.17
CA PRO A 125 8.57 -8.73 -9.75
C PRO A 125 7.67 -9.50 -8.77
N ASN A 126 7.94 -9.45 -7.46
CA ASN A 126 7.10 -10.05 -6.43
C ASN A 126 5.65 -9.54 -6.44
N VAL A 127 5.41 -8.30 -6.87
CA VAL A 127 4.06 -7.72 -6.96
C VAL A 127 3.16 -8.54 -7.88
N THR A 128 3.72 -9.23 -8.87
CA THR A 128 2.97 -10.12 -9.76
C THR A 128 2.28 -11.24 -8.97
N ALA A 129 2.97 -11.88 -8.04
CA ALA A 129 2.41 -12.93 -7.19
C ALA A 129 1.47 -12.36 -6.12
N ASP A 130 1.89 -11.30 -5.43
CA ASP A 130 1.15 -10.70 -4.32
C ASP A 130 -0.20 -10.13 -4.80
N ALA A 131 -0.19 -9.31 -5.86
CA ALA A 131 -1.41 -8.74 -6.42
C ALA A 131 -2.27 -9.79 -7.11
N GLY A 132 -1.64 -10.77 -7.78
CA GLY A 132 -2.34 -11.91 -8.38
C GLY A 132 -3.16 -12.68 -7.35
N ALA A 133 -2.55 -13.04 -6.22
CA ALA A 133 -3.19 -13.79 -5.16
C ALA A 133 -4.26 -12.98 -4.41
N LEU A 134 -3.98 -11.71 -4.06
CA LEU A 134 -4.94 -10.84 -3.37
C LEU A 134 -6.18 -10.57 -4.23
N CYS A 135 -6.00 -10.24 -5.51
CA CYS A 135 -7.11 -10.05 -6.43
C CYS A 135 -7.89 -11.34 -6.62
N PHE A 136 -7.23 -12.47 -6.79
CA PHE A 136 -7.89 -13.78 -6.93
C PHE A 136 -8.71 -14.13 -5.69
N LYS A 137 -8.15 -14.01 -4.49
CA LYS A 137 -8.86 -14.28 -3.22
C LYS A 137 -10.09 -13.41 -3.07
N SER A 138 -9.98 -12.12 -3.38
CA SER A 138 -11.09 -11.16 -3.32
C SER A 138 -12.06 -11.23 -4.51
N GLY A 139 -11.88 -12.21 -5.42
CA GLY A 139 -12.80 -12.49 -6.53
C GLY A 139 -12.61 -11.60 -7.75
N ASN A 140 -11.50 -10.87 -7.85
CA ASN A 140 -11.18 -9.97 -8.96
C ASN A 140 -10.22 -10.62 -9.97
N ALA A 141 -10.41 -10.34 -11.25
CA ALA A 141 -9.33 -10.50 -12.21
C ALA A 141 -8.33 -9.33 -12.08
N VAL A 142 -7.07 -9.57 -12.42
CA VAL A 142 -6.03 -8.55 -12.37
C VAL A 142 -5.25 -8.45 -13.68
N ILE A 143 -5.05 -7.21 -14.13
CA ILE A 143 -4.14 -6.87 -15.22
C ILE A 143 -2.92 -6.18 -14.61
N LEU A 144 -1.76 -6.74 -14.83
CA LEU A 144 -0.48 -6.37 -14.25
C LEU A 144 0.39 -5.72 -15.31
N ARG A 145 0.78 -4.47 -15.09
CA ARG A 145 1.72 -3.75 -15.97
C ARG A 145 2.96 -3.39 -15.16
N GLY A 146 3.96 -4.26 -15.23
CA GLY A 146 5.28 -4.03 -14.65
C GLY A 146 6.14 -3.03 -15.44
N GLY A 147 7.21 -2.52 -14.83
CA GLY A 147 8.26 -1.80 -15.52
C GLY A 147 9.00 -2.71 -16.50
N LYS A 148 9.59 -2.11 -17.54
CA LYS A 148 10.37 -2.85 -18.56
C LYS A 148 11.54 -3.64 -17.97
N GLU A 149 12.05 -3.17 -16.85
CA GLU A 149 13.21 -3.74 -16.14
C GLU A 149 12.87 -5.06 -15.42
N ALA A 150 11.59 -5.38 -15.22
CA ALA A 150 11.13 -6.58 -14.52
C ALA A 150 10.22 -7.47 -15.38
N LEU A 151 10.19 -7.26 -16.70
CA LEU A 151 9.23 -7.90 -17.58
C LEU A 151 9.40 -9.41 -17.64
N ASP A 152 10.62 -9.91 -17.85
CA ASP A 152 10.90 -11.33 -17.94
C ASP A 152 10.51 -12.07 -16.65
N SER A 153 10.88 -11.50 -15.50
CA SER A 153 10.53 -12.04 -14.18
C SER A 153 9.02 -12.05 -13.95
N SER A 154 8.34 -10.95 -14.27
CA SER A 154 6.88 -10.83 -14.10
C SER A 154 6.13 -11.82 -15.00
N MET A 155 6.56 -11.98 -16.25
CA MET A 155 6.00 -12.98 -17.16
C MET A 155 6.21 -14.40 -16.66
N ALA A 156 7.42 -14.74 -16.20
CA ALA A 156 7.72 -16.08 -15.67
C ALA A 156 6.86 -16.42 -14.43
N ILE A 157 6.67 -15.46 -13.52
CA ILE A 157 5.78 -15.63 -12.37
C ILE A 157 4.34 -15.81 -12.84
N ALA A 158 3.84 -14.95 -13.73
CA ALA A 158 2.48 -15.07 -14.25
C ALA A 158 2.23 -16.40 -14.96
N ASP A 159 3.17 -16.88 -15.76
CA ASP A 159 3.08 -18.17 -16.44
C ASP A 159 2.89 -19.33 -15.45
N VAL A 160 3.62 -19.31 -14.34
CA VAL A 160 3.46 -20.31 -13.26
C VAL A 160 2.06 -20.25 -12.66
N LEU A 161 1.55 -19.05 -12.34
CA LEU A 161 0.22 -18.89 -11.78
C LEU A 161 -0.88 -19.30 -12.78
N GLN A 162 -0.71 -18.95 -14.06
CA GLN A 162 -1.64 -19.32 -15.13
C GLN A 162 -1.66 -20.82 -15.40
N GLN A 163 -0.53 -21.52 -15.27
CA GLN A 163 -0.48 -22.99 -15.33
C GLN A 163 -1.39 -23.61 -14.27
N VAL A 164 -1.36 -23.09 -13.05
CA VAL A 164 -2.27 -23.54 -11.99
C VAL A 164 -3.72 -23.24 -12.35
N LEU A 165 -4.04 -22.04 -12.86
CA LEU A 165 -5.40 -21.73 -13.30
C LEU A 165 -5.92 -22.74 -14.35
N ARG A 166 -5.07 -23.15 -15.32
CA ARG A 166 -5.42 -24.18 -16.30
C ARG A 166 -5.73 -25.53 -15.66
N LEU A 167 -4.93 -25.96 -14.68
CA LEU A 167 -5.16 -27.24 -13.95
C LEU A 167 -6.52 -27.26 -13.24
N PHE A 168 -7.00 -26.11 -12.79
CA PHE A 168 -8.32 -25.97 -12.15
C PHE A 168 -9.44 -25.58 -13.14
N ASN A 169 -9.21 -25.64 -14.47
CA ASN A 169 -10.15 -25.24 -15.51
C ASN A 169 -10.67 -23.78 -15.34
N LEU A 170 -9.81 -22.90 -14.86
CA LEU A 170 -10.07 -21.46 -14.74
C LEU A 170 -9.41 -20.69 -15.88
N PRO A 171 -10.00 -19.55 -16.30
CA PRO A 171 -9.42 -18.71 -17.34
C PRO A 171 -8.06 -18.13 -16.91
N GLU A 172 -7.06 -18.21 -17.77
CA GLU A 172 -5.75 -17.58 -17.55
C GLU A 172 -5.83 -16.06 -17.42
N ALA A 173 -6.81 -15.45 -18.08
CA ALA A 173 -7.09 -14.02 -18.02
C ALA A 173 -7.51 -13.49 -16.62
N LEU A 174 -7.61 -14.38 -15.61
CA LEU A 174 -7.76 -13.96 -14.22
C LEU A 174 -6.49 -13.29 -13.67
N ILE A 175 -5.32 -13.66 -14.19
CA ILE A 175 -4.04 -13.03 -13.84
C ILE A 175 -3.28 -12.81 -15.15
N THR A 176 -3.22 -11.56 -15.61
CA THR A 176 -2.63 -11.19 -16.89
C THR A 176 -1.51 -10.18 -16.70
N VAL A 177 -0.32 -10.46 -17.22
CA VAL A 177 0.74 -9.46 -17.37
C VAL A 177 0.70 -8.88 -18.78
N VAL A 178 0.75 -7.57 -18.91
CA VAL A 178 0.89 -6.90 -20.23
C VAL A 178 2.28 -7.22 -20.77
N PRO A 179 2.37 -7.91 -21.91
CA PRO A 179 3.65 -8.48 -22.38
C PRO A 179 4.59 -7.44 -23.03
N ASP A 180 4.10 -6.24 -23.26
CA ASP A 180 4.86 -5.17 -23.89
C ASP A 180 4.90 -3.93 -22.97
N PRO A 181 6.11 -3.44 -22.61
CA PRO A 181 6.28 -2.33 -21.70
C PRO A 181 6.10 -0.95 -22.34
N ASP A 182 5.67 -0.85 -23.61
CA ASP A 182 5.48 0.43 -24.30
C ASP A 182 4.54 1.35 -23.50
N ARG A 183 4.91 2.62 -23.41
CA ARG A 183 4.11 3.65 -22.75
C ARG A 183 2.78 3.94 -23.48
N ALA A 184 2.74 3.77 -24.79
CA ALA A 184 1.52 3.94 -25.56
C ALA A 184 0.46 2.92 -25.12
N LEU A 185 0.86 1.66 -24.89
CA LEU A 185 -0.05 0.63 -24.38
C LEU A 185 -0.51 0.91 -22.94
N MET A 186 0.33 1.54 -22.12
CA MET A 186 -0.09 1.99 -20.79
C MET A 186 -1.17 3.07 -20.88
N LEU A 187 -1.01 4.05 -21.78
CA LEU A 187 -2.05 5.06 -22.01
C LEU A 187 -3.36 4.43 -22.49
N GLU A 188 -3.29 3.48 -23.42
CA GLU A 188 -4.46 2.75 -23.89
C GLU A 188 -5.13 1.96 -22.76
N LEU A 189 -4.35 1.31 -21.89
CA LEU A 189 -4.85 0.58 -20.72
C LEU A 189 -5.64 1.49 -19.78
N LEU A 190 -5.16 2.71 -19.53
CA LEU A 190 -5.81 3.71 -18.69
C LEU A 190 -7.12 4.27 -19.30
N GLN A 191 -7.42 3.98 -20.56
CA GLN A 191 -8.68 4.38 -21.21
C GLN A 191 -9.77 3.29 -21.14
N GLN A 192 -9.47 2.05 -20.69
CA GLN A 192 -10.36 0.88 -20.70
C GLN A 192 -11.40 0.90 -19.57
N ARG A 193 -12.11 2.02 -19.38
CA ARG A 193 -13.05 2.22 -18.27
C ARG A 193 -14.26 1.28 -18.27
N ASP A 194 -14.59 0.67 -19.40
CA ASP A 194 -15.73 -0.23 -19.52
C ASP A 194 -15.37 -1.66 -19.13
N ASP A 195 -14.05 -1.99 -19.14
CA ASP A 195 -13.53 -3.32 -18.88
C ASP A 195 -12.62 -3.39 -17.62
N ILE A 196 -12.21 -2.25 -17.07
CA ILE A 196 -11.37 -2.16 -15.86
C ILE A 196 -12.08 -1.27 -14.83
N ASP A 197 -12.17 -1.72 -13.58
CA ASP A 197 -12.91 -1.05 -12.51
C ASP A 197 -12.03 -0.16 -11.62
N LEU A 198 -10.74 -0.51 -11.48
CA LEU A 198 -9.82 0.18 -10.58
C LEU A 198 -8.39 0.11 -11.08
N VAL A 199 -7.66 1.21 -10.95
CA VAL A 199 -6.20 1.28 -11.17
C VAL A 199 -5.49 1.55 -9.85
N ILE A 200 -4.42 0.79 -9.58
CA ILE A 200 -3.56 0.95 -8.41
C ILE A 200 -2.11 1.14 -8.89
N PRO A 201 -1.58 2.37 -8.91
CA PRO A 201 -0.17 2.61 -9.21
C PRO A 201 0.73 2.32 -8.00
N ARG A 202 1.89 1.68 -8.24
CA ARG A 202 2.93 1.36 -7.25
C ARG A 202 4.31 1.75 -7.77
N GLY A 203 4.72 2.97 -7.54
CA GLY A 203 6.00 3.51 -8.02
C GLY A 203 6.32 4.86 -7.44
N GLY A 204 7.24 5.58 -8.04
CA GLY A 204 7.55 6.95 -7.65
C GLY A 204 6.44 7.94 -8.01
N GLU A 205 6.53 9.15 -7.43
CA GLU A 205 5.54 10.22 -7.61
C GLU A 205 5.25 10.53 -9.09
N GLY A 206 6.27 10.48 -9.94
CA GLY A 206 6.12 10.70 -11.39
C GLY A 206 5.20 9.69 -12.07
N LEU A 207 5.28 8.39 -11.68
CA LEU A 207 4.36 7.37 -12.20
C LEU A 207 2.94 7.60 -11.69
N ILE A 208 2.80 7.92 -10.40
CA ILE A 208 1.49 8.12 -9.77
C ILE A 208 0.79 9.32 -10.40
N ASN A 209 1.48 10.45 -10.55
CA ASN A 209 0.96 11.63 -11.24
C ASN A 209 0.55 11.31 -12.67
N PHE A 210 1.43 10.62 -13.43
CA PHE A 210 1.13 10.25 -14.80
C PHE A 210 -0.14 9.39 -14.90
N VAL A 211 -0.29 8.37 -14.05
CA VAL A 211 -1.47 7.51 -14.04
C VAL A 211 -2.72 8.31 -13.68
N THR A 212 -2.63 9.16 -12.66
CA THR A 212 -3.75 9.98 -12.18
C THR A 212 -4.24 10.96 -13.24
N ASP A 213 -3.32 11.63 -13.92
CA ASP A 213 -3.64 12.66 -14.91
C ASP A 213 -4.22 12.08 -16.20
N ASN A 214 -3.88 10.81 -16.52
CA ASN A 214 -4.24 10.19 -17.80
C ASN A 214 -5.32 9.11 -17.68
N SER A 215 -5.72 8.69 -16.48
CA SER A 215 -6.68 7.61 -16.32
C SER A 215 -8.13 8.09 -16.44
N LYS A 216 -8.95 7.36 -17.22
CA LYS A 216 -10.41 7.45 -17.19
C LYS A 216 -11.06 6.45 -16.23
N ILE A 217 -10.25 5.62 -15.60
CA ILE A 217 -10.64 4.62 -14.60
C ILE A 217 -10.37 5.22 -13.22
N PRO A 218 -11.17 4.94 -12.18
CA PRO A 218 -10.85 5.33 -10.81
C PRO A 218 -9.45 4.87 -10.40
N VAL A 219 -8.68 5.77 -9.78
CA VAL A 219 -7.30 5.50 -9.32
C VAL A 219 -7.25 5.61 -7.81
N ILE A 220 -6.73 4.59 -7.14
CA ILE A 220 -6.33 4.70 -5.74
C ILE A 220 -4.86 5.08 -5.71
N GLN A 221 -4.57 6.18 -5.04
CA GLN A 221 -3.25 6.78 -5.07
C GLN A 221 -2.72 7.13 -3.68
N HIS A 222 -1.40 7.10 -3.58
CA HIS A 222 -0.65 7.63 -2.46
C HIS A 222 0.63 8.24 -3.06
N PHE A 223 0.81 9.53 -2.88
CA PHE A 223 1.90 10.27 -3.55
C PHE A 223 3.21 10.17 -2.79
N LYS A 224 3.21 10.44 -1.50
CA LYS A 224 4.38 10.42 -0.61
C LYS A 224 3.99 10.07 0.82
N GLY A 225 4.95 9.60 1.60
CA GLY A 225 4.79 9.28 3.02
C GLY A 225 5.55 10.27 3.91
N VAL A 226 4.96 11.43 4.20
CA VAL A 226 5.49 12.34 5.21
C VAL A 226 4.79 12.04 6.53
N CYS A 227 5.43 11.22 7.36
CA CYS A 227 4.89 10.81 8.65
C CYS A 227 5.54 11.61 9.78
N HIS A 228 4.76 12.02 10.78
CA HIS A 228 5.26 12.77 11.93
C HIS A 228 5.16 11.98 13.23
N LEU A 229 6.11 12.24 14.12
CA LEU A 229 6.00 11.95 15.54
C LEU A 229 5.86 13.28 16.28
N TYR A 230 4.78 13.46 17.02
CA TYR A 230 4.62 14.55 17.97
C TYR A 230 4.95 14.06 19.39
N VAL A 231 5.96 14.64 20.01
CA VAL A 231 6.33 14.43 21.41
C VAL A 231 5.65 15.50 22.24
N ASP A 232 4.61 15.10 22.95
CA ASP A 232 3.81 15.99 23.81
C ASP A 232 4.55 16.37 25.10
N ARG A 233 4.11 17.42 25.77
CA ARG A 233 4.66 17.88 27.04
C ARG A 233 4.68 16.81 28.13
N SER A 234 3.71 15.88 28.09
CA SER A 234 3.55 14.80 29.06
C SER A 234 4.18 13.47 28.59
N ALA A 235 4.94 13.48 27.48
CA ALA A 235 5.54 12.27 26.96
C ALA A 235 6.56 11.64 27.92
N ASP A 236 6.55 10.33 28.00
CA ASP A 236 7.65 9.58 28.60
C ASP A 236 8.90 9.69 27.73
N VAL A 237 10.02 10.08 28.34
CA VAL A 237 11.28 10.40 27.65
C VAL A 237 11.84 9.20 26.88
N GLU A 238 11.88 8.03 27.52
CA GLU A 238 12.43 6.81 26.91
C GLU A 238 11.52 6.27 25.82
N LYS A 239 10.21 6.25 26.06
CA LYS A 239 9.22 5.84 25.06
C LYS A 239 9.31 6.71 23.81
N ALA A 240 9.34 8.04 23.95
CA ALA A 240 9.46 8.97 22.83
C ALA A 240 10.76 8.75 22.04
N LEU A 241 11.88 8.49 22.71
CA LEU A 241 13.16 8.19 22.07
C LEU A 241 13.10 6.88 21.28
N ASN A 242 12.53 5.83 21.84
CA ASN A 242 12.38 4.54 21.18
C ASN A 242 11.49 4.64 19.93
N LEU A 243 10.38 5.40 20.01
CA LEU A 243 9.50 5.65 18.86
C LEU A 243 10.21 6.42 17.74
N LEU A 244 10.99 7.45 18.10
CA LEU A 244 11.78 8.23 17.15
C LEU A 244 12.81 7.35 16.43
N LEU A 245 13.63 6.64 17.17
CA LEU A 245 14.70 5.81 16.61
C LEU A 245 14.15 4.68 15.75
N ASN A 246 13.15 3.96 16.22
CA ASN A 246 12.51 2.91 15.44
C ASN A 246 11.87 3.47 14.18
N GLY A 247 11.07 4.53 14.31
CA GLY A 247 10.35 5.14 13.19
C GLY A 247 11.28 5.70 12.11
N LYS A 248 12.44 6.27 12.48
CA LYS A 248 13.38 6.86 11.51
C LYS A 248 14.46 5.91 11.02
N THR A 249 14.99 5.01 11.86
CA THR A 249 16.23 4.31 11.54
C THR A 249 16.09 2.82 11.22
N GLN A 250 14.95 2.18 11.52
CA GLN A 250 14.74 0.77 11.24
C GLN A 250 14.74 0.47 9.73
N ARG A 251 14.05 1.31 8.94
CA ARG A 251 14.03 1.24 7.47
C ARG A 251 13.61 2.59 6.89
N THR A 252 14.53 3.29 6.27
CA THR A 252 14.31 4.67 5.81
C THR A 252 13.54 4.78 4.47
N GLY A 253 13.73 3.82 3.58
CA GLY A 253 13.19 3.87 2.20
C GLY A 253 11.75 3.39 2.05
N VAL A 254 10.88 3.65 3.04
CA VAL A 254 9.46 3.24 3.06
C VAL A 254 8.58 4.38 3.52
N CYS A 255 7.35 4.41 3.03
CA CYS A 255 6.40 5.52 3.23
C CYS A 255 5.93 5.73 4.68
N ASN A 256 6.07 4.73 5.56
CA ASN A 256 5.73 4.83 6.98
C ASN A 256 6.94 5.14 7.89
N ALA A 257 8.12 5.45 7.30
CA ALA A 257 9.24 5.99 8.05
C ALA A 257 8.93 7.44 8.50
N LEU A 258 9.46 7.84 9.65
CA LEU A 258 9.32 9.22 10.11
C LEU A 258 10.13 10.18 9.23
N GLU A 259 9.49 11.26 8.80
CA GLU A 259 10.13 12.36 8.07
C GLU A 259 10.06 13.67 8.85
N GLY A 260 9.11 13.78 9.78
CA GLY A 260 8.92 14.92 10.66
C GLY A 260 8.90 14.55 12.15
N LEU A 261 9.52 15.39 12.97
CA LEU A 261 9.48 15.33 14.42
C LEU A 261 9.00 16.67 14.98
N LEU A 262 7.88 16.64 15.68
CA LEU A 262 7.31 17.80 16.37
C LEU A 262 7.52 17.62 17.87
N VAL A 263 8.03 18.63 18.56
CA VAL A 263 8.33 18.55 19.99
C VAL A 263 7.67 19.72 20.72
N HIS A 264 6.89 19.40 21.76
CA HIS A 264 6.32 20.42 22.61
C HIS A 264 7.44 21.24 23.29
N LYS A 265 7.36 22.57 23.26
CA LYS A 265 8.41 23.47 23.77
C LYS A 265 8.79 23.21 25.24
N ASP A 266 7.84 22.77 26.07
CA ASP A 266 8.07 22.57 27.50
C ASP A 266 8.93 21.31 27.78
N ILE A 267 8.85 20.27 26.94
CA ILE A 267 9.70 19.07 27.07
C ILE A 267 10.99 19.19 26.26
N ALA A 268 11.04 20.10 25.28
CA ALA A 268 12.18 20.26 24.38
C ALA A 268 13.53 20.44 25.11
N PRO A 269 13.65 21.29 26.16
CA PRO A 269 14.93 21.47 26.86
C PRO A 269 15.50 20.20 27.51
N VAL A 270 14.64 19.27 27.91
CA VAL A 270 15.03 18.01 28.53
C VAL A 270 15.23 16.92 27.51
N TRP A 271 14.34 16.82 26.52
CA TRP A 271 14.28 15.67 25.62
C TRP A 271 15.14 15.85 24.36
N LEU A 272 15.19 17.05 23.76
CA LEU A 272 15.96 17.27 22.53
C LEU A 272 17.47 16.99 22.66
N PRO A 273 18.17 17.31 23.78
CA PRO A 273 19.56 16.93 23.93
C PRO A 273 19.78 15.40 23.86
N ILE A 274 18.86 14.62 24.43
CA ILE A 274 18.92 13.15 24.42
C ILE A 274 18.67 12.64 23.01
N ALA A 275 17.65 13.17 22.33
CA ALA A 275 17.33 12.83 20.96
C ALA A 275 18.46 13.20 19.99
N ALA A 276 19.10 14.36 20.17
CA ALA A 276 20.21 14.83 19.35
C ALA A 276 21.39 13.86 19.39
N GLN A 277 21.81 13.44 20.59
CA GLN A 277 22.89 12.45 20.72
C GLN A 277 22.51 11.12 20.04
N ALA A 278 21.32 10.61 20.28
CA ALA A 278 20.89 9.33 19.73
C ALA A 278 20.75 9.36 18.20
N LEU A 279 20.30 10.48 17.62
CA LEU A 279 20.22 10.66 16.15
C LEU A 279 21.61 10.80 15.53
N ALA A 280 22.53 11.51 16.21
CA ALA A 280 23.93 11.63 15.77
C ALA A 280 24.63 10.26 15.76
N ASP A 281 24.44 9.43 16.80
CA ASP A 281 24.99 8.07 16.88
C ASP A 281 24.49 7.16 15.75
N LYS A 282 23.32 7.47 15.16
CA LYS A 282 22.73 6.78 14.00
C LYS A 282 23.08 7.45 12.66
N GLY A 283 23.85 8.54 12.66
CA GLY A 283 24.20 9.28 11.45
C GLY A 283 23.02 9.97 10.76
N VAL A 284 21.99 10.35 11.50
CA VAL A 284 20.81 11.02 10.96
C VAL A 284 21.12 12.51 10.73
N LYS A 285 20.98 12.98 9.50
CA LYS A 285 21.09 14.42 9.16
C LYS A 285 19.87 15.17 9.68
N ILE A 286 20.10 16.30 10.33
CA ILE A 286 19.08 17.10 10.96
C ILE A 286 18.77 18.35 10.15
N ASN A 287 17.51 18.54 9.84
CA ASN A 287 16.93 19.80 9.40
C ASN A 287 15.99 20.28 10.51
N CYS A 288 15.96 21.57 10.84
CA CYS A 288 15.12 22.00 11.95
C CYS A 288 14.66 23.46 11.81
N ASP A 289 13.71 23.87 12.65
CA ASP A 289 13.39 25.29 12.84
C ASP A 289 14.48 26.00 13.67
N ALA A 290 14.46 27.33 13.67
CA ALA A 290 15.44 28.13 14.39
C ALA A 290 15.42 27.87 15.92
N ALA A 291 14.26 27.54 16.48
CA ALA A 291 14.14 27.28 17.93
C ALA A 291 14.81 25.96 18.33
N SER A 292 14.82 24.97 17.45
CA SER A 292 15.44 23.67 17.69
C SER A 292 16.94 23.64 17.42
N ALA A 293 17.45 24.59 16.62
CA ALA A 293 18.84 24.57 16.14
C ALA A 293 19.90 24.53 17.26
N ALA A 294 19.61 25.16 18.39
CA ALA A 294 20.55 25.21 19.53
C ALA A 294 20.82 23.84 20.19
N TYR A 295 20.01 22.82 19.90
CA TYR A 295 20.16 21.47 20.47
C TYR A 295 21.01 20.54 19.60
N PHE A 296 21.40 20.95 18.40
CA PHE A 296 22.13 20.13 17.44
C PHE A 296 23.45 20.79 17.04
N GLU A 297 24.55 20.07 17.07
CA GLU A 297 25.86 20.59 16.66
C GLU A 297 25.90 20.93 15.17
N GLN A 298 25.21 20.12 14.36
CA GLN A 298 25.09 20.32 12.91
C GLN A 298 23.64 20.17 12.49
N ALA A 299 23.01 21.27 12.13
CA ALA A 299 21.66 21.27 11.63
C ALA A 299 21.50 22.29 10.50
N THR A 300 20.63 21.96 9.52
CA THR A 300 20.21 22.93 8.52
C THR A 300 18.93 23.60 9.00
N VAL A 301 18.94 24.91 9.14
CA VAL A 301 17.72 25.66 9.49
C VAL A 301 16.83 25.80 8.27
N LEU A 302 15.60 25.30 8.38
CA LEU A 302 14.59 25.32 7.32
C LEU A 302 13.78 26.61 7.33
N ALA A 303 13.48 27.12 6.15
CA ALA A 303 12.38 28.06 5.98
C ALA A 303 11.03 27.33 6.04
N GLU A 304 9.95 28.04 6.35
CA GLU A 304 8.61 27.48 6.56
C GLU A 304 8.12 26.57 5.42
N HIS A 305 8.40 26.92 4.17
CA HIS A 305 7.97 26.17 2.98
C HIS A 305 8.77 24.89 2.70
N GLN A 306 9.86 24.67 3.43
CA GLN A 306 10.76 23.50 3.25
C GLN A 306 10.39 22.31 4.15
N PHE A 307 9.42 22.47 5.05
CA PHE A 307 8.84 21.35 5.78
C PHE A 307 7.95 20.49 4.84
N GLY A 308 7.76 19.23 5.17
CA GLY A 308 6.90 18.32 4.39
C GLY A 308 7.64 17.60 3.24
N GLU A 309 8.95 17.54 3.31
CA GLU A 309 9.77 16.74 2.39
C GLU A 309 9.82 15.28 2.82
N GLU A 310 9.71 14.34 1.87
CA GLU A 310 9.93 12.92 2.06
C GLU A 310 11.39 12.59 1.72
N TYR A 311 12.22 12.40 2.74
CA TYR A 311 13.67 12.22 2.56
C TYR A 311 14.06 10.81 2.11
N LEU A 312 13.35 9.79 2.55
CA LEU A 312 13.61 8.35 2.27
C LEU A 312 15.05 7.89 2.60
N ARG A 313 15.71 8.59 3.51
CA ARG A 313 17.09 8.35 3.96
C ARG A 313 17.24 8.75 5.43
N LEU A 314 18.44 8.58 6.01
CA LEU A 314 18.77 9.02 7.38
C LEU A 314 18.82 10.57 7.45
N GLU A 315 17.66 11.19 7.33
CA GLU A 315 17.44 12.63 7.38
C GLU A 315 16.04 12.91 7.91
N ILE A 316 15.86 13.93 8.77
CA ILE A 316 14.57 14.25 9.40
C ILE A 316 14.42 15.76 9.59
N ALA A 317 13.17 16.26 9.51
CA ALA A 317 12.83 17.65 9.85
C ALA A 317 12.28 17.71 11.29
N ILE A 318 12.82 18.62 12.10
CA ILE A 318 12.47 18.78 13.52
C ILE A 318 11.90 20.19 13.75
N ARG A 319 10.79 20.29 14.48
CA ARG A 319 10.16 21.57 14.82
C ARG A 319 9.65 21.57 16.25
N GLN A 320 9.92 22.66 16.99
CA GLN A 320 9.25 22.93 18.24
C GLN A 320 7.87 23.53 18.01
N VAL A 321 6.92 23.15 18.85
CA VAL A 321 5.54 23.65 18.81
C VAL A 321 5.07 24.03 20.20
N ASP A 322 4.20 25.05 20.27
CA ASP A 322 3.71 25.59 21.53
C ASP A 322 2.69 24.70 22.24
N CYS A 323 1.93 23.91 21.48
CA CYS A 323 0.85 23.08 21.99
C CYS A 323 0.40 22.06 20.96
N LEU A 324 -0.48 21.14 21.38
CA LEU A 324 -1.09 20.10 20.53
C LEU A 324 -1.76 20.69 19.28
N ASP A 325 -2.46 21.83 19.39
CA ASP A 325 -3.10 22.43 18.22
C ASP A 325 -2.10 22.84 17.16
N ARG A 326 -0.96 23.43 17.57
CA ARG A 326 0.11 23.79 16.64
C ARG A 326 0.79 22.59 16.00
N ALA A 327 0.86 21.48 16.71
CA ALA A 327 1.31 20.20 16.12
C ALA A 327 0.32 19.74 15.05
N MET A 328 -0.98 19.72 15.34
CA MET A 328 -2.02 19.35 14.39
C MET A 328 -2.09 20.29 13.18
N ASP A 329 -1.95 21.62 13.38
CA ASP A 329 -1.86 22.60 12.29
C ASP A 329 -0.66 22.33 11.36
N HIS A 330 0.49 21.98 11.94
CA HIS A 330 1.69 21.62 11.18
C HIS A 330 1.45 20.34 10.35
N ILE A 331 0.90 19.30 10.96
CA ILE A 331 0.55 18.05 10.29
C ILE A 331 -0.45 18.29 9.16
N ALA A 332 -1.49 19.08 9.40
CA ALA A 332 -2.48 19.40 8.37
C ALA A 332 -1.89 20.11 7.15
N ARG A 333 -0.83 20.91 7.37
CA ARG A 333 -0.18 21.68 6.30
C ARG A 333 0.90 20.89 5.56
N PHE A 334 1.68 20.09 6.26
CA PHE A 334 2.91 19.48 5.75
C PHE A 334 2.86 17.94 5.71
N GLY A 335 1.89 17.33 6.36
CA GLY A 335 1.67 15.89 6.30
C GLY A 335 1.15 15.43 4.95
N SER A 336 1.16 14.13 4.76
CA SER A 336 0.74 13.47 3.52
C SER A 336 -0.55 12.66 3.67
N HIS A 337 -1.28 12.82 4.76
CA HIS A 337 -2.44 12.00 5.13
C HIS A 337 -2.14 10.51 5.27
N HIS A 338 -0.88 10.14 5.48
CA HIS A 338 -0.46 8.75 5.58
C HIS A 338 -0.52 8.24 7.03
N THR A 339 0.45 8.61 7.85
CA THR A 339 0.56 8.10 9.23
C THR A 339 1.09 9.19 10.16
N GLU A 340 0.38 9.40 11.28
CA GLU A 340 0.74 10.42 12.25
C GLU A 340 0.73 9.81 13.66
N VAL A 341 1.71 10.17 14.47
CA VAL A 341 1.93 9.59 15.80
C VAL A 341 2.02 10.67 16.86
N ILE A 342 1.36 10.46 18.01
CA ILE A 342 1.60 11.21 19.24
C ILE A 342 2.25 10.31 20.28
N CYS A 343 3.27 10.81 20.96
CA CYS A 343 3.78 10.24 22.21
C CYS A 343 3.33 11.09 23.39
N THR A 344 2.51 10.56 24.28
CA THR A 344 1.91 11.29 25.41
C THR A 344 1.46 10.34 26.52
N GLU A 345 1.52 10.77 27.78
CA GLU A 345 0.89 10.10 28.90
C GLU A 345 -0.48 10.74 29.26
N ASP A 346 -0.87 11.82 28.57
CA ASP A 346 -2.18 12.45 28.72
C ASP A 346 -3.19 11.78 27.76
N LEU A 347 -4.13 11.00 28.34
CA LEU A 347 -5.17 10.32 27.60
C LEU A 347 -6.05 11.27 26.80
N GLN A 348 -6.33 12.49 27.32
CA GLN A 348 -7.16 13.47 26.62
C GLN A 348 -6.42 14.02 25.40
N ALA A 349 -5.11 14.27 25.53
CA ALA A 349 -4.28 14.66 24.39
C ALA A 349 -4.23 13.58 23.33
N ALA A 350 -4.08 12.29 23.72
CA ALA A 350 -4.09 11.15 22.80
C ALA A 350 -5.42 11.07 22.02
N VAL A 351 -6.56 11.09 22.71
CA VAL A 351 -7.89 11.03 22.11
C VAL A 351 -8.13 12.22 21.18
N ARG A 352 -7.77 13.44 21.62
CA ARG A 352 -7.92 14.64 20.82
C ARG A 352 -7.08 14.62 19.55
N PHE A 353 -5.84 14.15 19.63
CA PHE A 353 -4.97 13.95 18.46
C PHE A 353 -5.55 12.95 17.48
N GLN A 354 -5.99 11.77 17.97
CA GLN A 354 -6.57 10.72 17.13
C GLN A 354 -7.86 11.14 16.44
N GLN A 355 -8.66 12.00 17.07
CA GLN A 355 -9.90 12.51 16.47
C GLN A 355 -9.67 13.73 15.55
N GLY A 356 -8.65 14.54 15.84
CA GLY A 356 -8.44 15.82 15.15
C GLY A 356 -7.49 15.73 13.95
N VAL A 357 -6.60 14.75 13.92
CA VAL A 357 -5.63 14.61 12.82
C VAL A 357 -6.26 13.85 11.65
N ASP A 358 -6.20 14.45 10.47
CA ASP A 358 -6.69 13.87 9.23
C ASP A 358 -5.59 13.07 8.53
N ALA A 359 -5.40 11.83 8.96
CA ALA A 359 -4.50 10.85 8.35
C ALA A 359 -5.13 9.47 8.32
N ALA A 360 -4.64 8.61 7.41
CA ALA A 360 -5.15 7.27 7.23
C ALA A 360 -4.89 6.37 8.44
N VAL A 361 -3.75 6.57 9.12
CA VAL A 361 -3.41 5.89 10.36
C VAL A 361 -2.96 6.91 11.39
N VAL A 362 -3.65 6.97 12.52
CA VAL A 362 -3.32 7.88 13.63
C VAL A 362 -3.07 7.07 14.89
N MET A 363 -1.85 7.16 15.42
CA MET A 363 -1.37 6.33 16.51
C MET A 363 -1.08 7.12 17.78
N ALA A 364 -1.29 6.52 18.93
CA ALA A 364 -0.80 7.00 20.22
C ALA A 364 0.17 5.98 20.81
N ASN A 365 1.37 6.43 21.15
CA ASN A 365 2.40 5.61 21.81
C ASN A 365 2.80 4.34 21.05
N ALA A 366 2.72 4.34 19.72
CA ALA A 366 3.13 3.25 18.86
C ALA A 366 3.99 3.79 17.71
N SER A 367 4.93 2.98 17.20
CA SER A 367 5.80 3.38 16.08
C SER A 367 5.02 3.51 14.79
N SER A 368 5.33 4.52 13.99
CA SER A 368 4.79 4.68 12.63
C SER A 368 5.03 3.45 11.74
N ARG A 369 6.04 2.63 12.08
CA ARG A 369 6.38 1.39 11.38
C ARG A 369 5.29 0.32 11.46
N PHE A 370 4.36 0.42 12.41
CA PHE A 370 3.16 -0.43 12.45
C PHE A 370 2.09 -0.05 11.43
N SER A 371 2.25 1.04 10.67
CA SER A 371 1.36 1.38 9.55
C SER A 371 1.68 0.50 8.33
N ASP A 372 1.38 -0.76 8.44
CA ASP A 372 1.63 -1.83 7.48
C ASP A 372 0.47 -2.83 7.54
N GLY A 373 0.07 -3.37 6.40
CA GLY A 373 -1.11 -4.24 6.34
C GLY A 373 -0.98 -5.51 7.19
N SER A 374 0.23 -6.09 7.30
CA SER A 374 0.46 -7.27 8.14
C SER A 374 0.37 -6.91 9.63
N GLU A 375 0.98 -5.80 10.03
CA GLU A 375 1.01 -5.34 11.43
C GLU A 375 -0.38 -4.87 11.91
N LEU A 376 -1.20 -4.31 11.01
CA LEU A 376 -2.57 -3.90 11.31
C LEU A 376 -3.59 -5.05 11.24
N GLY A 377 -3.12 -6.30 11.02
CA GLY A 377 -3.98 -7.49 11.03
C GLY A 377 -4.70 -7.75 9.71
N LEU A 378 -4.32 -7.09 8.61
CA LEU A 378 -4.87 -7.36 7.27
C LEU A 378 -4.21 -8.59 6.61
N GLY A 379 -3.13 -9.10 7.19
CA GLY A 379 -2.37 -10.27 6.72
C GLY A 379 -1.57 -10.02 5.45
N ALA A 380 -2.09 -9.25 4.50
CA ALA A 380 -1.42 -8.88 3.26
C ALA A 380 -1.90 -7.51 2.78
N GLU A 381 -1.09 -6.83 1.98
CA GLU A 381 -1.36 -5.47 1.50
C GLU A 381 -1.12 -5.35 0.00
N ILE A 382 -2.11 -4.84 -0.74
CA ILE A 382 -1.97 -4.54 -2.17
C ILE A 382 -1.42 -3.13 -2.42
N GLY A 383 -1.60 -2.24 -1.49
CA GLY A 383 -1.17 -0.85 -1.54
C GLY A 383 -1.70 -0.04 -0.37
N ILE A 384 -1.38 1.25 -0.37
CA ILE A 384 -1.85 2.20 0.62
C ILE A 384 -2.61 3.30 -0.12
N ALA A 385 -3.72 3.77 0.45
CA ALA A 385 -4.50 4.88 -0.07
C ALA A 385 -4.41 6.07 0.89
N THR A 386 -4.11 7.24 0.38
CA THR A 386 -4.20 8.51 1.15
C THR A 386 -5.39 9.37 0.73
N THR A 387 -6.30 8.79 -0.07
CA THR A 387 -7.58 9.37 -0.48
C THR A 387 -8.74 8.67 0.23
N LYS A 388 -9.86 9.37 0.44
CA LYS A 388 -11.00 8.86 1.25
C LYS A 388 -12.12 8.21 0.42
N LEU A 389 -12.05 8.23 -0.91
CA LEU A 389 -13.20 7.87 -1.75
C LEU A 389 -13.56 6.39 -1.75
N HIS A 390 -12.61 5.50 -1.53
CA HIS A 390 -12.85 4.05 -1.56
C HIS A 390 -12.20 3.35 -0.35
N ALA A 391 -10.90 3.51 -0.18
CA ALA A 391 -10.12 2.99 0.94
C ALA A 391 -9.26 4.11 1.51
N TYR A 392 -8.92 4.03 2.80
CA TYR A 392 -8.05 4.99 3.47
C TYR A 392 -7.06 4.24 4.35
N GLY A 393 -5.77 4.31 4.03
CA GLY A 393 -4.70 3.54 4.65
C GLY A 393 -4.30 2.27 3.89
N PRO A 394 -3.63 1.34 4.57
CA PRO A 394 -3.27 0.04 4.01
C PRO A 394 -4.48 -0.75 3.52
N MET A 395 -4.37 -1.35 2.34
CA MET A 395 -5.46 -2.03 1.66
C MET A 395 -5.21 -3.53 1.62
N GLY A 396 -6.04 -4.29 2.34
CA GLY A 396 -6.14 -5.74 2.26
C GLY A 396 -7.29 -6.21 1.37
N LEU A 397 -7.78 -7.42 1.60
CA LEU A 397 -8.85 -8.06 0.82
C LEU A 397 -10.16 -7.25 0.80
N ASP A 398 -10.55 -6.66 1.92
CA ASP A 398 -11.80 -5.89 2.02
C ASP A 398 -11.82 -4.68 1.09
N ALA A 399 -10.69 -4.01 0.94
CA ALA A 399 -10.54 -2.86 0.04
C ALA A 399 -10.65 -3.21 -1.45
N LEU A 400 -10.53 -4.49 -1.81
CA LEU A 400 -10.73 -4.99 -3.17
C LEU A 400 -12.16 -5.43 -3.44
N THR A 401 -13.10 -5.08 -2.55
CA THR A 401 -14.51 -5.45 -2.63
C THR A 401 -15.42 -4.24 -2.41
N THR A 402 -16.69 -4.39 -2.75
CA THR A 402 -17.75 -3.43 -2.48
C THR A 402 -19.01 -4.14 -2.03
N GLU A 403 -20.09 -3.41 -1.71
CA GLU A 403 -21.36 -3.99 -1.30
C GLU A 403 -22.48 -3.65 -2.30
N LYS A 404 -23.27 -4.65 -2.69
CA LYS A 404 -24.53 -4.44 -3.44
C LYS A 404 -25.74 -4.72 -2.56
N TYR A 405 -26.85 -4.06 -2.86
CA TYR A 405 -28.10 -4.32 -2.17
C TYR A 405 -28.79 -5.59 -2.72
N LEU A 406 -29.30 -6.42 -1.80
CA LEU A 406 -30.25 -7.48 -2.09
C LEU A 406 -31.61 -7.09 -1.49
N VAL A 407 -32.64 -7.14 -2.32
CA VAL A 407 -34.00 -6.80 -1.92
C VAL A 407 -34.91 -8.00 -2.22
N ASN A 408 -35.55 -8.55 -1.21
CA ASN A 408 -36.49 -9.65 -1.33
C ASN A 408 -37.89 -9.16 -0.94
N GLY A 409 -38.83 -9.38 -1.82
CA GLY A 409 -40.21 -9.00 -1.65
C GLY A 409 -41.19 -10.14 -1.99
N ALA A 410 -42.45 -9.86 -1.87
CA ALA A 410 -43.58 -10.73 -2.24
C ALA A 410 -44.57 -9.97 -3.18
N GLY A 411 -44.02 -9.19 -4.12
CA GLY A 411 -44.83 -8.43 -5.07
C GLY A 411 -45.15 -6.99 -4.65
N GLN A 412 -44.47 -6.45 -3.63
CA GLN A 412 -44.70 -5.06 -3.21
C GLN A 412 -44.29 -4.09 -4.34
N VAL A 413 -45.15 -3.10 -4.55
CA VAL A 413 -44.94 -1.99 -5.49
C VAL A 413 -44.78 -0.67 -4.75
N ARG A 414 -44.14 0.30 -5.35
CA ARG A 414 -44.07 1.65 -4.83
C ARG A 414 -45.34 2.40 -5.26
N ALA A 415 -46.05 2.99 -4.29
CA ALA A 415 -47.19 3.86 -4.55
C ALA A 415 -46.75 5.21 -5.09
#